data_efc37662b8087131c98ac9d440a2824f
#
_entry.id   efc37662b8087131c98ac9d440a2824f
#
_cell.length_a   1.000
_cell.length_b   1.000
_cell.length_c   1.000
_cell.angle_alpha   90.00
_cell.angle_beta   90.00
_cell.angle_gamma   90.00
#
_symmetry.space_group_name_H-M   'P 1'
#
loop_
_entity.id
_entity.type
_entity.pdbx_description
1 polymer ?
#
loop_
_entity_poly.entity_id
_entity_poly.type
_entity_poly.pdbx_seq_one_letter_code
_entity_poly.pdbx_strand_id
1 'polypeptide(L)'
;MERDKPEDLDAQLRAAAFVCDFLRVRDLLARGVSPDVRDEDQRTPLHQAVLGNSVGLVGLLIESGADVNARDDQGFTPLHFAAQEHAPEIARILVGKGADVNARDEDGNSVLWRAVAAARGRDEIVRFLLESGARDDLANCEGVTPRELALRLGSRAFTAN
;
A
#
# COMPACT_ATOMS: atom_id res chain seq x y z
N MET A 1 24.78 -34.78 -14.51
CA MET A 1 23.33 -34.72 -14.29
C MET A 1 23.09 -33.67 -13.22
N GLU A 2 22.96 -32.42 -13.64
CA GLU A 2 22.47 -31.34 -12.77
C GLU A 2 21.01 -31.66 -12.49
N ARG A 3 20.69 -31.96 -11.23
CA ARG A 3 19.29 -32.07 -10.82
C ARG A 3 18.74 -30.64 -10.90
N ASP A 4 17.77 -30.42 -11.80
CA ASP A 4 16.98 -29.21 -11.81
C ASP A 4 16.55 -28.91 -10.38
N LYS A 5 17.04 -27.79 -9.80
CA LYS A 5 16.48 -27.25 -8.58
C LYS A 5 14.99 -27.03 -8.85
N PRO A 6 14.09 -27.49 -7.96
CA PRO A 6 12.69 -27.16 -8.13
C PRO A 6 12.60 -25.65 -8.35
N GLU A 7 11.91 -25.24 -9.42
CA GLU A 7 11.68 -23.83 -9.73
C GLU A 7 11.04 -23.18 -8.50
N ASP A 8 11.77 -22.27 -7.87
CA ASP A 8 11.20 -21.48 -6.78
C ASP A 8 10.19 -20.47 -7.38
N LEU A 9 8.94 -20.93 -7.55
CA LEU A 9 7.87 -20.13 -8.14
C LEU A 9 7.54 -18.92 -7.30
N ASP A 10 7.70 -19.01 -5.98
CA ASP A 10 7.50 -17.90 -5.05
C ASP A 10 8.54 -16.79 -5.31
N ALA A 11 9.82 -17.16 -5.46
CA ALA A 11 10.87 -16.19 -5.83
C ALA A 11 10.60 -15.57 -7.19
N GLN A 12 10.11 -16.36 -8.17
CA GLN A 12 9.76 -15.84 -9.48
C GLN A 12 8.61 -14.84 -9.41
N LEU A 13 7.58 -15.11 -8.58
CA LEU A 13 6.46 -14.18 -8.40
C LEU A 13 6.91 -12.88 -7.73
N ARG A 14 7.75 -12.96 -6.69
CA ARG A 14 8.34 -11.77 -6.05
C ARG A 14 9.14 -10.93 -7.06
N ALA A 15 10.01 -11.57 -7.83
CA ALA A 15 10.82 -10.88 -8.84
C ALA A 15 9.96 -10.23 -9.94
N ALA A 16 8.94 -10.95 -10.44
CA ALA A 16 8.03 -10.43 -11.45
C ALA A 16 7.19 -9.24 -10.93
N ALA A 17 6.72 -9.32 -9.69
CA ALA A 17 5.99 -8.23 -9.05
C ALA A 17 6.86 -6.98 -8.82
N PHE A 18 8.12 -7.18 -8.40
CA PHE A 18 9.08 -6.08 -8.21
C PHE A 18 9.32 -5.26 -9.48
N VAL A 19 9.40 -5.92 -10.64
CA VAL A 19 9.56 -5.23 -11.95
C VAL A 19 8.22 -4.94 -12.64
N CYS A 20 7.10 -5.17 -11.97
CA CYS A 20 5.75 -5.00 -12.49
C CYS A 20 5.49 -5.75 -13.81
N ASP A 21 6.05 -6.94 -13.97
CA ASP A 21 5.80 -7.82 -15.13
C ASP A 21 4.42 -8.48 -15.01
N PHE A 22 3.41 -7.79 -15.54
CA PHE A 22 2.02 -8.22 -15.50
C PHE A 22 1.79 -9.62 -16.07
N LEU A 23 2.42 -9.94 -17.21
CA LEU A 23 2.20 -11.21 -17.88
C LEU A 23 2.79 -12.37 -17.08
N ARG A 24 3.97 -12.18 -16.52
CA ARG A 24 4.64 -13.17 -15.70
C ARG A 24 3.92 -13.41 -14.40
N VAL A 25 3.47 -12.33 -13.71
CA VAL A 25 2.66 -12.44 -12.50
C VAL A 25 1.38 -13.21 -12.77
N ARG A 26 0.65 -12.89 -13.86
CA ARG A 26 -0.59 -13.58 -14.24
C ARG A 26 -0.36 -15.09 -14.47
N ASP A 27 0.71 -15.44 -15.18
CA ASP A 27 1.07 -16.84 -15.43
C ASP A 27 1.34 -17.61 -14.14
N LEU A 28 2.13 -17.01 -13.22
CA LEU A 28 2.47 -17.64 -11.95
C LEU A 28 1.26 -17.80 -11.03
N LEU A 29 0.37 -16.81 -10.97
CA LEU A 29 -0.89 -16.90 -10.22
C LEU A 29 -1.80 -17.98 -10.81
N ALA A 30 -1.88 -18.10 -12.14
CA ALA A 30 -2.66 -19.15 -12.82
C ALA A 30 -2.10 -20.56 -12.54
N ARG A 31 -0.80 -20.68 -12.23
CA ARG A 31 -0.15 -21.92 -11.79
C ARG A 31 -0.36 -22.23 -10.30
N GLY A 32 -1.11 -21.40 -9.58
CA GLY A 32 -1.47 -21.61 -8.18
C GLY A 32 -0.46 -21.07 -7.17
N VAL A 33 0.47 -20.20 -7.59
CA VAL A 33 1.36 -19.50 -6.64
C VAL A 33 0.53 -18.54 -5.80
N SER A 34 0.76 -18.51 -4.49
CA SER A 34 0.04 -17.60 -3.60
C SER A 34 0.30 -16.13 -3.94
N PRO A 35 -0.74 -15.27 -4.06
CA PRO A 35 -0.55 -13.84 -4.28
C PRO A 35 0.11 -13.12 -3.09
N ASP A 36 0.20 -13.77 -1.92
CA ASP A 36 0.71 -13.20 -0.67
C ASP A 36 2.10 -13.74 -0.28
N VAL A 37 2.87 -14.25 -1.26
CA VAL A 37 4.29 -14.58 -1.04
C VAL A 37 5.04 -13.36 -0.52
N ARG A 38 5.98 -13.55 0.43
CA ARG A 38 6.65 -12.46 1.10
C ARG A 38 8.13 -12.40 0.74
N ASP A 39 8.65 -11.20 0.55
CA ASP A 39 10.09 -10.96 0.43
C ASP A 39 10.76 -10.82 1.80
N GLU A 40 12.05 -10.42 1.82
CA GLU A 40 12.84 -10.27 3.04
C GLU A 40 12.29 -9.16 3.96
N ASP A 41 11.69 -8.12 3.40
CA ASP A 41 11.03 -7.03 4.13
C ASP A 41 9.56 -7.37 4.49
N GLN A 42 9.15 -8.63 4.34
CA GLN A 42 7.76 -9.09 4.52
C GLN A 42 6.74 -8.43 3.56
N ARG A 43 7.20 -7.83 2.47
CA ARG A 43 6.34 -7.23 1.44
C ARG A 43 5.75 -8.31 0.55
N THR A 44 4.47 -8.13 0.21
CA THR A 44 3.78 -8.98 -0.76
C THR A 44 3.88 -8.39 -2.18
N PRO A 45 3.55 -9.16 -3.24
CA PRO A 45 3.43 -8.66 -4.60
C PRO A 45 2.54 -7.41 -4.71
N LEU A 46 1.51 -7.30 -3.87
CA LEU A 46 0.62 -6.13 -3.84
C LEU A 46 1.35 -4.86 -3.38
N HIS A 47 2.22 -4.94 -2.37
CA HIS A 47 3.08 -3.81 -1.99
C HIS A 47 3.97 -3.36 -3.14
N GLN A 48 4.59 -4.30 -3.86
CA GLN A 48 5.46 -4.00 -5.00
C GLN A 48 4.68 -3.36 -6.17
N ALA A 49 3.45 -3.86 -6.45
CA ALA A 49 2.58 -3.30 -7.48
C ALA A 49 2.17 -1.85 -7.18
N VAL A 50 1.94 -1.53 -5.90
CA VAL A 50 1.62 -0.17 -5.45
C VAL A 50 2.85 0.74 -5.59
N LEU A 51 4.02 0.31 -5.13
CA LEU A 51 5.29 1.04 -5.28
C LEU A 51 5.63 1.32 -6.74
N GLY A 52 5.36 0.35 -7.63
CA GLY A 52 5.51 0.51 -9.07
C GLY A 52 4.40 1.31 -9.75
N ASN A 53 3.44 1.84 -8.99
CA ASN A 53 2.25 2.55 -9.47
C ASN A 53 1.51 1.81 -10.60
N SER A 54 1.48 0.48 -10.53
CA SER A 54 0.89 -0.39 -11.56
C SER A 54 -0.56 -0.73 -11.25
N VAL A 55 -1.49 0.13 -11.67
CA VAL A 55 -2.94 -0.03 -11.45
C VAL A 55 -3.44 -1.40 -11.93
N GLY A 56 -3.01 -1.83 -13.13
CA GLY A 56 -3.42 -3.12 -13.68
C GLY A 56 -2.93 -4.31 -12.86
N LEU A 57 -1.70 -4.24 -12.33
CA LEU A 57 -1.14 -5.31 -11.50
C LEU A 57 -1.81 -5.34 -10.12
N VAL A 58 -2.11 -4.18 -9.53
CA VAL A 58 -2.91 -4.06 -8.30
C VAL A 58 -4.25 -4.75 -8.46
N GLY A 59 -4.98 -4.47 -9.57
CA GLY A 59 -6.26 -5.11 -9.87
C GLY A 59 -6.13 -6.62 -9.99
N LEU A 60 -5.17 -7.11 -10.76
CA LEU A 60 -4.92 -8.54 -10.97
C LEU A 60 -4.65 -9.28 -9.64
N LEU A 61 -3.78 -8.72 -8.79
CA LEU A 61 -3.42 -9.34 -7.51
C LEU A 61 -4.62 -9.42 -6.56
N ILE A 62 -5.40 -8.34 -6.46
CA ILE A 62 -6.61 -8.31 -5.63
C ILE A 62 -7.66 -9.32 -6.15
N GLU A 63 -7.88 -9.39 -7.47
CA GLU A 63 -8.79 -10.38 -8.07
C GLU A 63 -8.31 -11.83 -7.86
N SER A 64 -7.00 -12.02 -7.70
CA SER A 64 -6.39 -13.31 -7.37
C SER A 64 -6.38 -13.63 -5.87
N GLY A 65 -7.00 -12.78 -5.03
CA GLY A 65 -7.18 -13.01 -3.60
C GLY A 65 -6.07 -12.46 -2.71
N ALA A 66 -5.25 -11.52 -3.21
CA ALA A 66 -4.24 -10.85 -2.38
C ALA A 66 -4.87 -10.14 -1.17
N ASP A 67 -4.24 -10.25 0.00
CA ASP A 67 -4.65 -9.53 1.20
C ASP A 67 -4.35 -8.02 1.08
N VAL A 68 -5.42 -7.22 0.92
CA VAL A 68 -5.31 -5.75 0.80
C VAL A 68 -4.81 -5.07 2.07
N ASN A 69 -4.84 -5.77 3.20
CA ASN A 69 -4.37 -5.30 4.51
C ASN A 69 -3.06 -5.97 4.96
N ALA A 70 -2.38 -6.69 4.07
CA ALA A 70 -1.08 -7.28 4.38
C ALA A 70 -0.12 -6.19 4.92
N ARG A 71 0.66 -6.55 5.95
CA ARG A 71 1.61 -5.64 6.60
C ARG A 71 3.03 -6.12 6.28
N ASP A 72 3.92 -5.20 5.94
CA ASP A 72 5.35 -5.46 5.84
C ASP A 72 6.01 -5.49 7.26
N ASP A 73 7.33 -5.64 7.33
CA ASP A 73 8.08 -5.72 8.60
C ASP A 73 8.06 -4.41 9.41
N GLN A 74 7.69 -3.27 8.80
CA GLN A 74 7.51 -1.98 9.46
C GLN A 74 6.03 -1.67 9.74
N GLY A 75 5.15 -2.62 9.47
CA GLY A 75 3.71 -2.46 9.66
C GLY A 75 3.00 -1.68 8.54
N PHE A 76 3.70 -1.36 7.45
CA PHE A 76 3.07 -0.68 6.32
C PHE A 76 2.12 -1.63 5.58
N THR A 77 0.93 -1.12 5.27
CA THR A 77 0.00 -1.77 4.35
C THR A 77 0.16 -1.20 2.93
N PRO A 78 -0.38 -1.87 1.88
CA PRO A 78 -0.41 -1.29 0.53
C PRO A 78 -1.00 0.13 0.49
N LEU A 79 -1.99 0.42 1.36
CA LEU A 79 -2.60 1.76 1.42
C LEU A 79 -1.66 2.81 2.02
N HIS A 80 -0.77 2.46 2.95
CA HIS A 80 0.29 3.37 3.42
C HIS A 80 1.22 3.79 2.28
N PHE A 81 1.66 2.83 1.45
CA PHE A 81 2.48 3.13 0.27
C PHE A 81 1.73 3.97 -0.76
N ALA A 82 0.46 3.64 -1.06
CA ALA A 82 -0.35 4.44 -1.96
C ALA A 82 -0.50 5.91 -1.49
N ALA A 83 -0.63 6.10 -0.17
CA ALA A 83 -0.71 7.42 0.45
C ALA A 83 0.61 8.20 0.33
N GLN A 84 1.73 7.54 0.58
CA GLN A 84 3.07 8.13 0.56
C GLN A 84 3.54 8.44 -0.87
N GLU A 85 3.24 7.55 -1.83
CA GLU A 85 3.63 7.69 -3.24
C GLU A 85 2.66 8.56 -4.05
N HIS A 86 1.65 9.15 -3.43
CA HIS A 86 0.63 9.97 -4.10
C HIS A 86 -0.08 9.24 -5.25
N ALA A 87 -0.51 8.01 -5.00
CA ALA A 87 -1.23 7.16 -5.94
C ALA A 87 -2.75 7.15 -5.65
N PRO A 88 -3.51 8.21 -5.93
CA PRO A 88 -4.91 8.32 -5.52
C PRO A 88 -5.82 7.30 -6.20
N GLU A 89 -5.53 6.90 -7.43
CA GLU A 89 -6.28 5.87 -8.13
C GLU A 89 -6.14 4.50 -7.45
N ILE A 90 -4.91 4.14 -7.10
CA ILE A 90 -4.62 2.89 -6.37
C ILE A 90 -5.25 2.94 -4.96
N ALA A 91 -5.16 4.09 -4.27
CA ALA A 91 -5.80 4.25 -2.96
C ALA A 91 -7.33 4.03 -3.04
N ARG A 92 -8.00 4.55 -4.08
CA ARG A 92 -9.44 4.31 -4.30
C ARG A 92 -9.75 2.83 -4.52
N ILE A 93 -8.92 2.14 -5.29
CA ILE A 93 -9.09 0.69 -5.53
C ILE A 93 -8.94 -0.07 -4.20
N LEU A 94 -7.86 0.18 -3.45
CA LEU A 94 -7.59 -0.50 -2.18
C LEU A 94 -8.72 -0.28 -1.17
N VAL A 95 -9.15 0.97 -0.97
CA VAL A 95 -10.26 1.29 -0.06
C VAL A 95 -11.58 0.65 -0.52
N GLY A 96 -11.87 0.69 -1.82
CA GLY A 96 -13.04 0.02 -2.41
C GLY A 96 -13.02 -1.50 -2.26
N LYS A 97 -11.87 -2.09 -1.98
CA LYS A 97 -11.67 -3.52 -1.72
C LYS A 97 -11.47 -3.86 -0.23
N GLY A 98 -11.74 -2.91 0.66
CA GLY A 98 -11.75 -3.13 2.10
C GLY A 98 -10.42 -2.89 2.81
N ALA A 99 -9.53 -2.09 2.22
CA ALA A 99 -8.33 -1.64 2.94
C ALA A 99 -8.73 -0.78 4.15
N ASP A 100 -8.08 -1.04 5.29
CA ASP A 100 -8.31 -0.28 6.53
C ASP A 100 -7.68 1.11 6.41
N VAL A 101 -8.53 2.13 6.27
CA VAL A 101 -8.13 3.54 6.16
C VAL A 101 -7.47 4.07 7.44
N ASN A 102 -7.65 3.38 8.56
CA ASN A 102 -7.11 3.72 9.88
C ASN A 102 -5.95 2.81 10.32
N ALA A 103 -5.44 1.97 9.42
CA ALA A 103 -4.26 1.14 9.69
C ALA A 103 -3.09 2.03 10.17
N ARG A 104 -2.29 1.48 11.11
CA ARG A 104 -1.14 2.17 11.71
C ARG A 104 0.11 1.34 11.49
N ASP A 105 1.22 1.98 11.15
CA ASP A 105 2.54 1.34 11.09
C ASP A 105 3.16 1.13 12.49
N GLU A 106 4.40 0.62 12.55
CA GLU A 106 5.10 0.35 13.82
C GLU A 106 5.38 1.62 14.63
N ASP A 107 5.53 2.79 13.98
CA ASP A 107 5.66 4.10 14.65
C ASP A 107 4.32 4.65 15.12
N GLY A 108 3.22 3.93 14.87
CA GLY A 108 1.86 4.35 15.17
C GLY A 108 1.32 5.39 14.19
N ASN A 109 2.01 5.70 13.10
CA ASN A 109 1.49 6.62 12.10
C ASN A 109 0.37 5.96 11.32
N SER A 110 -0.77 6.63 11.24
CA SER A 110 -1.88 6.19 10.41
C SER A 110 -1.60 6.45 8.91
N VAL A 111 -2.37 5.77 8.05
CA VAL A 111 -2.37 6.05 6.60
C VAL A 111 -2.55 7.55 6.33
N LEU A 112 -3.48 8.21 7.02
CA LEU A 112 -3.70 9.65 6.89
C LEU A 112 -2.49 10.47 7.35
N TRP A 113 -1.82 10.07 8.43
CA TRP A 113 -0.61 10.72 8.90
C TRP A 113 0.49 10.70 7.82
N ARG A 114 0.71 9.52 7.20
CA ARG A 114 1.69 9.36 6.10
C ARG A 114 1.29 10.17 4.85
N ALA A 115 0.00 10.21 4.51
CA ALA A 115 -0.50 11.04 3.42
C ALA A 115 -0.20 12.53 3.65
N VAL A 116 -0.46 13.04 4.86
CA VAL A 116 -0.19 14.44 5.24
C VAL A 116 1.32 14.74 5.19
N ALA A 117 2.15 13.87 5.75
CA ALA A 117 3.60 14.02 5.75
C ALA A 117 4.19 14.11 4.33
N ALA A 118 3.63 13.34 3.41
CA ALA A 118 4.06 13.29 2.02
C ALA A 118 3.41 14.35 1.12
N ALA A 119 2.32 15.02 1.54
CA ALA A 119 1.44 15.82 0.67
C ALA A 119 2.15 16.92 -0.11
N ARG A 120 3.04 17.69 0.51
CA ARG A 120 3.76 18.81 -0.15
C ARG A 120 2.85 19.72 -0.99
N GLY A 121 1.63 19.99 -0.49
CA GLY A 121 0.59 20.78 -1.18
C GLY A 121 -0.27 19.99 -2.17
N ARG A 122 -0.08 18.67 -2.31
CA ARG A 122 -0.92 17.76 -3.10
C ARG A 122 -1.92 17.05 -2.19
N ASP A 123 -2.99 17.73 -1.84
CA ASP A 123 -3.94 17.29 -0.81
C ASP A 123 -5.02 16.31 -1.33
N GLU A 124 -4.94 15.84 -2.59
CA GLU A 124 -5.99 14.99 -3.18
C GLU A 124 -6.20 13.70 -2.38
N ILE A 125 -5.11 12.99 -2.08
CA ILE A 125 -5.19 11.73 -1.35
C ILE A 125 -5.57 11.94 0.13
N VAL A 126 -5.14 13.07 0.73
CA VAL A 126 -5.52 13.45 2.10
C VAL A 126 -7.04 13.65 2.18
N ARG A 127 -7.61 14.42 1.24
CA ARG A 127 -9.07 14.64 1.16
C ARG A 127 -9.82 13.33 0.92
N PHE A 128 -9.37 12.53 0.00
CA PHE A 128 -9.98 11.22 -0.28
C PHE A 128 -10.01 10.32 0.96
N LEU A 129 -8.90 10.24 1.72
CA LEU A 129 -8.84 9.43 2.94
C LEU A 129 -9.79 9.96 4.02
N LEU A 130 -9.87 11.29 4.21
CA LEU A 130 -10.84 11.91 5.13
C LEU A 130 -12.29 11.59 4.74
N GLU A 131 -12.64 11.72 3.46
CA GLU A 131 -13.95 11.36 2.92
C GLU A 131 -14.27 9.87 3.07
N SER A 132 -13.22 9.03 3.10
CA SER A 132 -13.32 7.58 3.32
C SER A 132 -13.37 7.17 4.80
N GLY A 133 -13.41 8.12 5.73
CA GLY A 133 -13.53 7.87 7.16
C GLY A 133 -12.20 7.73 7.92
N ALA A 134 -11.10 8.21 7.33
CA ALA A 134 -9.83 8.27 8.05
C ALA A 134 -9.92 9.24 9.23
N ARG A 135 -9.48 8.79 10.38
CA ARG A 135 -9.46 9.57 11.62
C ARG A 135 -8.25 10.50 11.67
N ASP A 136 -8.48 11.76 11.89
CA ASP A 136 -7.46 12.79 11.96
C ASP A 136 -6.92 13.07 13.39
N ASP A 137 -7.48 12.37 14.37
CA ASP A 137 -7.15 12.44 15.79
C ASP A 137 -6.30 11.25 16.30
N LEU A 138 -5.90 10.33 15.43
CA LEU A 138 -5.04 9.20 15.79
C LEU A 138 -3.58 9.65 15.96
N ALA A 139 -3.17 9.87 17.22
CA ALA A 139 -1.79 10.23 17.52
C ALA A 139 -0.83 9.04 17.26
N ASN A 140 0.34 9.31 16.68
CA ASN A 140 1.44 8.34 16.55
C ASN A 140 2.17 8.13 17.90
N CYS A 141 3.26 7.34 17.91
CA CYS A 141 4.04 7.08 19.14
C CYS A 141 4.69 8.33 19.73
N GLU A 142 4.85 9.41 18.97
CA GLU A 142 5.32 10.73 19.42
C GLU A 142 4.19 11.63 19.94
N GLY A 143 2.96 11.17 19.94
CA GLY A 143 1.78 11.93 20.34
C GLY A 143 1.28 12.91 19.27
N VAL A 144 1.75 12.83 18.03
CA VAL A 144 1.39 13.75 16.93
C VAL A 144 0.24 13.18 16.10
N THR A 145 -0.86 13.92 16.02
CA THR A 145 -2.01 13.56 15.17
C THR A 145 -1.83 14.02 13.71
N PRO A 146 -2.53 13.40 12.74
CA PRO A 146 -2.57 13.90 11.35
C PRO A 146 -3.01 15.37 11.26
N ARG A 147 -3.98 15.79 12.08
CA ARG A 147 -4.48 17.18 12.12
C ARG A 147 -3.38 18.15 12.58
N GLU A 148 -2.67 17.83 13.67
CA GLU A 148 -1.56 18.65 14.16
C GLU A 148 -0.42 18.74 13.17
N LEU A 149 -0.07 17.62 12.52
CA LEU A 149 0.93 17.60 11.46
C LEU A 149 0.54 18.50 10.29
N ALA A 150 -0.72 18.40 9.84
CA ALA A 150 -1.25 19.23 8.76
C ALA A 150 -1.15 20.73 9.07
N LEU A 151 -1.48 21.13 10.30
CA LEU A 151 -1.35 22.52 10.76
C LEU A 151 0.12 22.99 10.72
N ARG A 152 1.05 22.16 11.21
CA ARG A 152 2.50 22.46 11.17
C ARG A 152 3.04 22.62 9.74
N LEU A 153 2.51 21.84 8.79
CA LEU A 153 2.93 21.84 7.39
C LEU A 153 2.14 22.83 6.51
N GLY A 154 1.12 23.52 7.06
CA GLY A 154 0.29 24.45 6.32
C GLY A 154 -0.61 23.79 5.28
N SER A 155 -0.99 22.52 5.48
CA SER A 155 -1.93 21.82 4.58
C SER A 155 -3.32 22.42 4.68
N ARG A 156 -3.95 22.60 3.51
CA ARG A 156 -5.31 23.12 3.41
C ARG A 156 -6.39 22.01 3.36
N ALA A 157 -5.99 20.75 3.41
CA ALA A 157 -6.92 19.63 3.32
C ALA A 157 -7.92 19.57 4.49
N PHE A 158 -7.56 20.17 5.64
CA PHE A 158 -8.36 20.20 6.86
C PHE A 158 -9.13 21.52 7.07
N THR A 159 -8.97 22.48 6.18
CA THR A 159 -9.81 23.68 6.18
C THR A 159 -11.12 23.35 5.49
N ALA A 160 -12.17 23.12 6.29
CA ALA A 160 -13.53 23.01 5.74
C ALA A 160 -13.93 24.29 5.02
N ASN A 161 -14.59 24.11 3.88
CA ASN A 161 -15.36 25.20 3.26
C ASN A 161 -16.50 25.59 4.18
#